data_d91e5b1dc81125885e8901af1da05421
#
_entry.id   d91e5b1dc81125885e8901af1da05421
#
_cell.length_a   1.000
_cell.length_b   1.000
_cell.length_c   1.000
_cell.angle_alpha   90.00
_cell.angle_beta   90.00
_cell.angle_gamma   90.00
#
_symmetry.space_group_name_H-M   'P 1'
#
loop_
_entity.id
_entity.type
_entity.pdbx_description
1 polymer ?
#
loop_
_entity_poly.entity_id
_entity_poly.type
_entity_poly.pdbx_seq_one_letter_code
_entity_poly.pdbx_strand_id
1 'polypeptide(L)'
;MTGKKMQRGFRLALCAAAIGACMSSAMAAQVPPGTALADKQEIVRHIKDEPASLDPIKAVGLPEAQLARDLFEGLVNQDANGKVIPGVATRWQTSDNQTYIFYLRKDARWSNGDPVTAKDFVYSWQRLVEPKNLSPFAWFAQLAGIQNAEQIISGKLPADRLGVSAPDDYTLKVQLDKPVPYFVSLTANFSLFPVNKAVVEKYGNDWTKVGNLVGNGAFKLQE
;
A
#
# COMPACT_ATOMS: atom_id res chain seq x y z
N MET A 1 63.22 -31.72 -46.67
CA MET A 1 61.91 -31.82 -47.32
C MET A 1 60.85 -31.38 -46.32
N THR A 2 60.18 -30.37 -46.65
CA THR A 2 59.46 -29.40 -45.88
C THR A 2 58.07 -29.89 -45.47
N GLY A 3 57.76 -29.96 -44.17
CA GLY A 3 56.47 -30.22 -43.64
C GLY A 3 55.84 -28.98 -43.05
N LYS A 4 54.86 -28.39 -43.72
CA LYS A 4 54.11 -27.25 -43.26
C LYS A 4 53.15 -27.63 -42.12
N LYS A 5 53.36 -27.02 -40.95
CA LYS A 5 52.40 -27.04 -39.84
C LYS A 5 51.25 -26.12 -40.14
N MET A 6 50.04 -26.67 -40.17
CA MET A 6 48.81 -25.96 -40.32
C MET A 6 48.23 -25.62 -38.93
N GLN A 7 48.36 -24.36 -38.52
CA GLN A 7 47.73 -23.84 -37.31
C GLN A 7 46.22 -23.65 -37.55
N ARG A 8 45.39 -24.46 -36.89
CA ARG A 8 43.96 -24.22 -36.79
C ARG A 8 43.71 -23.24 -35.65
N GLY A 9 43.37 -22.02 -35.99
CA GLY A 9 42.90 -21.02 -35.06
C GLY A 9 41.47 -21.36 -34.58
N PHE A 10 41.33 -21.62 -33.32
CA PHE A 10 40.04 -21.79 -32.64
C PHE A 10 39.47 -20.38 -32.35
N ARG A 11 38.48 -19.96 -33.13
CA ARG A 11 37.76 -18.74 -32.84
C ARG A 11 36.65 -19.09 -31.85
N LEU A 12 36.86 -18.73 -30.58
CA LEU A 12 35.79 -18.70 -29.59
C LEU A 12 34.82 -17.56 -29.95
N ALA A 13 33.60 -17.91 -30.36
CA ALA A 13 32.52 -16.96 -30.45
C ALA A 13 31.91 -16.79 -29.05
N LEU A 14 32.16 -15.63 -28.44
CA LEU A 14 31.51 -15.21 -27.21
C LEU A 14 30.07 -14.79 -27.56
N CYS A 15 29.10 -15.68 -27.33
CA CYS A 15 27.68 -15.29 -27.30
C CYS A 15 27.42 -14.59 -25.98
N ALA A 16 27.48 -13.26 -26.00
CA ALA A 16 26.92 -12.44 -24.91
C ALA A 16 25.39 -12.50 -24.99
N ALA A 17 24.79 -13.36 -24.17
CA ALA A 17 23.36 -13.35 -23.93
C ALA A 17 23.02 -12.09 -23.12
N ALA A 18 22.52 -11.05 -23.79
CA ALA A 18 21.92 -9.90 -23.15
C ALA A 18 20.60 -10.35 -22.53
N ILE A 19 20.61 -10.67 -21.24
CA ILE A 19 19.38 -10.82 -20.42
C ILE A 19 18.83 -9.41 -20.24
N GLY A 20 17.94 -9.02 -21.15
CA GLY A 20 17.10 -7.83 -20.99
C GLY A 20 16.17 -8.05 -19.81
N ALA A 21 16.57 -7.57 -18.63
CA ALA A 21 15.65 -7.42 -17.51
C ALA A 21 14.61 -6.39 -17.93
N CYS A 22 13.44 -6.83 -18.38
CA CYS A 22 12.25 -6.00 -18.46
C CYS A 22 11.91 -5.55 -17.04
N MET A 23 12.50 -4.46 -16.60
CA MET A 23 11.98 -3.70 -15.46
C MET A 23 10.65 -3.11 -15.91
N SER A 24 9.57 -3.84 -15.69
CA SER A 24 8.23 -3.28 -15.70
C SER A 24 8.19 -2.28 -14.56
N SER A 25 8.49 -1.02 -14.84
CA SER A 25 8.20 0.08 -13.93
C SER A 25 6.69 0.02 -13.71
N ALA A 26 6.26 -0.37 -12.52
CA ALA A 26 4.86 -0.22 -12.13
C ALA A 26 4.59 1.28 -12.11
N MET A 27 3.91 1.75 -13.15
CA MET A 27 3.52 3.13 -13.27
C MET A 27 2.27 3.29 -12.43
N ALA A 28 2.35 4.08 -11.35
CA ALA A 28 1.17 4.68 -10.76
C ALA A 28 0.27 5.18 -11.90
N ALA A 29 -1.06 5.10 -11.74
CA ALA A 29 -2.01 5.40 -12.81
C ALA A 29 -1.57 6.63 -13.59
N GLN A 30 -0.97 6.40 -14.77
CA GLN A 30 -0.53 7.50 -15.62
C GLN A 30 -1.73 7.99 -16.42
N VAL A 31 -1.87 9.30 -16.46
CA VAL A 31 -2.79 9.94 -17.39
C VAL A 31 -2.42 9.49 -18.80
N PRO A 32 -3.36 8.92 -19.59
CA PRO A 32 -3.05 8.51 -20.94
C PRO A 32 -2.43 9.65 -21.76
N PRO A 33 -1.41 9.38 -22.58
CA PRO A 33 -0.81 10.41 -23.41
C PRO A 33 -1.85 11.14 -24.25
N GLY A 34 -1.80 12.48 -24.24
CA GLY A 34 -2.75 13.32 -24.98
C GLY A 34 -4.06 13.64 -24.25
N THR A 35 -4.24 13.19 -23.01
CA THR A 35 -5.39 13.63 -22.20
C THR A 35 -5.24 15.10 -21.84
N ALA A 36 -6.23 15.91 -22.23
CA ALA A 36 -6.32 17.30 -21.78
C ALA A 36 -6.68 17.31 -20.29
N LEU A 37 -5.80 17.87 -19.47
CA LEU A 37 -6.08 18.09 -18.05
C LEU A 37 -6.77 19.45 -17.88
N ALA A 38 -7.63 19.57 -16.87
CA ALA A 38 -8.16 20.85 -16.46
C ALA A 38 -7.04 21.75 -15.93
N ASP A 39 -7.13 23.06 -16.17
CA ASP A 39 -6.15 24.03 -15.67
C ASP A 39 -6.04 24.00 -14.14
N LYS A 40 -7.17 23.80 -13.46
CA LYS A 40 -7.24 23.54 -12.03
C LYS A 40 -7.54 22.07 -11.78
N GLN A 41 -6.68 21.40 -11.03
CA GLN A 41 -6.84 20.02 -10.61
C GLN A 41 -7.63 19.98 -9.28
N GLU A 42 -8.87 20.45 -9.32
CA GLU A 42 -9.78 20.53 -8.18
C GLU A 42 -11.00 19.62 -8.45
N ILE A 43 -11.44 18.91 -7.42
CA ILE A 43 -12.67 18.14 -7.46
C ILE A 43 -13.58 18.60 -6.30
N VAL A 44 -14.81 18.97 -6.63
CA VAL A 44 -15.86 19.20 -5.64
C VAL A 44 -16.75 17.97 -5.65
N ARG A 45 -16.73 17.24 -4.56
CA ARG A 45 -17.53 16.02 -4.42
C ARG A 45 -18.74 16.30 -3.57
N HIS A 46 -19.93 16.12 -4.17
CA HIS A 46 -21.16 16.10 -3.39
C HIS A 46 -21.27 14.79 -2.61
N ILE A 47 -21.39 14.91 -1.28
CA ILE A 47 -21.67 13.80 -0.37
C ILE A 47 -23.07 14.01 0.22
N LYS A 48 -23.86 12.93 0.29
CA LYS A 48 -25.24 13.02 0.71
C LYS A 48 -25.37 13.45 2.18
N ASP A 49 -24.51 12.90 3.02
CA ASP A 49 -24.50 13.10 4.47
C ASP A 49 -23.09 13.49 4.91
N GLU A 50 -23.00 14.23 6.01
CA GLU A 50 -21.70 14.57 6.62
C GLU A 50 -20.96 13.27 7.03
N PRO A 51 -19.69 13.09 6.65
CA PRO A 51 -18.95 11.89 7.04
C PRO A 51 -18.71 11.87 8.54
N ALA A 52 -18.99 10.74 9.18
CA ALA A 52 -18.77 10.58 10.61
C ALA A 52 -17.28 10.69 10.97
N SER A 53 -16.39 10.31 10.07
CA SER A 53 -14.94 10.43 10.23
C SER A 53 -14.21 10.30 8.91
N LEU A 54 -13.12 11.08 8.74
CA LEU A 54 -12.15 10.89 7.65
C LEU A 54 -10.98 9.97 8.06
N ASP A 55 -10.98 9.46 9.28
CA ASP A 55 -10.00 8.47 9.74
C ASP A 55 -10.34 7.10 9.15
N PRO A 56 -9.47 6.48 8.32
CA PRO A 56 -9.76 5.22 7.65
C PRO A 56 -10.20 4.09 8.60
N ILE A 57 -9.69 4.05 9.82
CA ILE A 57 -10.10 3.01 10.79
C ILE A 57 -11.42 3.30 11.50
N LYS A 58 -12.01 4.49 11.31
CA LYS A 58 -13.29 4.92 11.93
C LYS A 58 -14.39 5.19 10.91
N ALA A 59 -14.05 5.25 9.63
CA ALA A 59 -14.98 5.47 8.53
C ALA A 59 -15.90 4.26 8.36
N VAL A 60 -17.23 4.42 8.31
CA VAL A 60 -18.19 3.30 8.26
C VAL A 60 -19.15 3.33 7.07
N GLY A 61 -19.28 4.44 6.37
CA GLY A 61 -20.23 4.64 5.29
C GLY A 61 -19.61 4.66 3.89
N LEU A 62 -20.48 4.69 2.88
CA LEU A 62 -20.08 4.88 1.48
C LEU A 62 -19.42 6.24 1.23
N PRO A 63 -19.93 7.37 1.81
CA PRO A 63 -19.29 8.67 1.67
C PRO A 63 -17.84 8.64 2.18
N GLU A 64 -17.62 8.09 3.36
CA GLU A 64 -16.28 7.98 3.96
C GLU A 64 -15.36 7.09 3.14
N ALA A 65 -15.85 5.96 2.61
CA ALA A 65 -15.09 5.06 1.76
C ALA A 65 -14.66 5.73 0.45
N GLN A 66 -15.48 6.62 -0.11
CA GLN A 66 -15.12 7.41 -1.30
C GLN A 66 -14.06 8.44 -0.97
N LEU A 67 -14.25 9.22 0.10
CA LEU A 67 -13.28 10.22 0.55
C LEU A 67 -11.94 9.58 0.93
N ALA A 68 -11.97 8.41 1.59
CA ALA A 68 -10.75 7.69 1.93
C ALA A 68 -9.95 7.32 0.68
N ARG A 69 -10.60 6.94 -0.43
CA ARG A 69 -9.91 6.64 -1.71
C ARG A 69 -9.39 7.88 -2.44
N ASP A 70 -9.98 9.04 -2.21
CA ASP A 70 -9.48 10.30 -2.75
C ASP A 70 -8.26 10.81 -1.96
N LEU A 71 -8.29 10.65 -0.64
CA LEU A 71 -7.30 11.22 0.30
C LEU A 71 -6.13 10.27 0.62
N PHE A 72 -6.32 8.96 0.45
CA PHE A 72 -5.33 7.94 0.78
C PHE A 72 -5.18 6.90 -0.33
N GLU A 73 -4.02 6.27 -0.36
CA GLU A 73 -3.70 5.16 -1.25
C GLU A 73 -3.20 3.96 -0.45
N GLY A 74 -3.77 2.78 -0.70
CA GLY A 74 -3.40 1.53 -0.05
C GLY A 74 -2.21 0.83 -0.71
N LEU A 75 -1.90 -0.39 -0.25
CA LEU A 75 -0.91 -1.26 -0.90
C LEU A 75 -1.30 -1.52 -2.36
N VAL A 76 -2.56 -1.80 -2.58
CA VAL A 76 -3.16 -1.98 -3.91
C VAL A 76 -4.43 -1.16 -4.03
N ASN A 77 -4.83 -0.90 -5.27
CA ASN A 77 -6.08 -0.24 -5.63
C ASN A 77 -6.96 -1.20 -6.43
N GLN A 78 -8.15 -0.76 -6.78
CA GLN A 78 -9.05 -1.43 -7.72
C GLN A 78 -9.35 -0.50 -8.89
N ASP A 79 -9.30 -1.04 -10.11
CA ASP A 79 -9.75 -0.32 -11.30
C ASP A 79 -11.28 -0.25 -11.36
N ALA A 80 -11.82 0.40 -12.39
CA ALA A 80 -13.27 0.55 -12.59
C ALA A 80 -14.02 -0.79 -12.75
N ASN A 81 -13.32 -1.89 -13.03
CA ASN A 81 -13.88 -3.24 -13.17
C ASN A 81 -13.69 -4.07 -11.89
N GLY A 82 -13.15 -3.49 -10.82
CA GLY A 82 -12.85 -4.17 -9.56
C GLY A 82 -11.57 -5.03 -9.60
N LYS A 83 -10.79 -4.96 -10.68
CA LYS A 83 -9.52 -5.67 -10.76
C LYS A 83 -8.48 -5.01 -9.87
N VAL A 84 -7.74 -5.83 -9.11
CA VAL A 84 -6.63 -5.36 -8.29
C VAL A 84 -5.51 -4.84 -9.18
N ILE A 85 -5.06 -3.62 -8.89
CA ILE A 85 -3.95 -2.94 -9.54
C ILE A 85 -2.95 -2.47 -8.47
N PRO A 86 -1.66 -2.26 -8.81
CA PRO A 86 -0.70 -1.68 -7.90
C PRO A 86 -1.15 -0.31 -7.35
N GLY A 87 -0.83 -0.07 -6.08
CA GLY A 87 -0.96 1.22 -5.40
C GLY A 87 0.42 1.66 -4.89
N VAL A 88 0.57 1.80 -3.55
CA VAL A 88 1.88 2.04 -2.95
C VAL A 88 2.81 0.84 -3.15
N ALA A 89 2.28 -0.39 -3.16
CA ALA A 89 3.05 -1.58 -3.54
C ALA A 89 3.10 -1.73 -5.06
N THR A 90 4.31 -1.84 -5.62
CA THR A 90 4.53 -2.08 -7.05
C THR A 90 4.37 -3.55 -7.42
N ARG A 91 4.67 -4.44 -6.48
CA ARG A 91 4.60 -5.89 -6.62
C ARG A 91 4.52 -6.56 -5.26
N TRP A 92 4.09 -7.79 -5.26
CA TRP A 92 4.04 -8.65 -4.07
C TRP A 92 4.40 -10.08 -4.42
N GLN A 93 4.76 -10.86 -3.42
CA GLN A 93 5.07 -12.28 -3.58
C GLN A 93 4.61 -13.07 -2.37
N THR A 94 4.26 -14.32 -2.61
CA THR A 94 3.99 -15.36 -1.62
C THR A 94 4.32 -16.71 -2.24
N SER A 95 4.74 -17.67 -1.45
CA SER A 95 4.95 -19.06 -1.86
C SER A 95 3.94 -20.01 -1.24
N ASP A 96 3.27 -19.56 -0.17
CA ASP A 96 2.43 -20.38 0.71
C ASP A 96 1.04 -19.78 0.94
N ASN A 97 0.74 -18.61 0.34
CA ASN A 97 -0.47 -17.82 0.60
C ASN A 97 -0.67 -17.47 2.08
N GLN A 98 0.37 -17.56 2.89
CA GLN A 98 0.36 -17.27 4.32
C GLN A 98 1.38 -16.20 4.69
N THR A 99 2.54 -16.20 4.03
CA THR A 99 3.54 -15.15 4.15
C THR A 99 3.52 -14.29 2.89
N TYR A 100 3.18 -13.01 3.04
CA TYR A 100 3.17 -12.04 1.94
C TYR A 100 4.27 -11.01 2.12
N ILE A 101 4.98 -10.70 1.04
CA ILE A 101 5.98 -9.63 0.98
C ILE A 101 5.56 -8.64 -0.08
N PHE A 102 5.32 -7.39 0.32
CA PHE A 102 4.99 -6.28 -0.57
C PHE A 102 6.21 -5.38 -0.73
N TYR A 103 6.49 -4.97 -1.96
CA TYR A 103 7.57 -4.05 -2.31
C TYR A 103 6.98 -2.71 -2.69
N LEU A 104 7.30 -1.68 -1.91
CA LEU A 104 6.72 -0.35 -2.05
C LEU A 104 7.51 0.49 -3.06
N ARG A 105 6.80 1.38 -3.76
CA ARG A 105 7.43 2.36 -4.64
C ARG A 105 8.12 3.45 -3.82
N LYS A 106 9.29 3.87 -4.25
CA LYS A 106 10.12 4.83 -3.52
C LYS A 106 9.72 6.30 -3.72
N ASP A 107 8.86 6.56 -4.68
CA ASP A 107 8.32 7.87 -5.02
C ASP A 107 6.98 8.18 -4.34
N ALA A 108 6.41 7.24 -3.59
CA ALA A 108 5.22 7.49 -2.78
C ALA A 108 5.50 8.59 -1.74
N ARG A 109 4.61 9.59 -1.68
CA ARG A 109 4.75 10.73 -0.78
C ARG A 109 3.46 11.00 -0.03
N TRP A 110 3.63 11.41 1.19
CA TRP A 110 2.59 12.12 1.92
C TRP A 110 2.40 13.51 1.35
N SER A 111 1.23 14.09 1.55
CA SER A 111 0.88 15.42 1.02
C SER A 111 1.72 16.57 1.59
N ASN A 112 2.47 16.32 2.67
CA ASN A 112 3.47 17.23 3.24
C ASN A 112 4.88 17.01 2.66
N GLY A 113 5.07 16.07 1.72
CA GLY A 113 6.33 15.77 1.05
C GLY A 113 7.15 14.63 1.64
N ASP A 114 6.83 14.16 2.85
CA ASP A 114 7.52 13.04 3.48
C ASP A 114 7.34 11.74 2.67
N PRO A 115 8.30 10.81 2.70
CA PRO A 115 8.15 9.52 2.04
C PRO A 115 7.10 8.66 2.75
N VAL A 116 6.31 7.91 1.96
CA VAL A 116 5.46 6.83 2.49
C VAL A 116 6.32 5.58 2.61
N THR A 117 6.32 4.96 3.79
CA THR A 117 7.16 3.81 4.11
C THR A 117 6.35 2.61 4.59
N ALA A 118 6.99 1.45 4.65
CA ALA A 118 6.39 0.25 5.23
C ALA A 118 6.05 0.43 6.72
N LYS A 119 6.77 1.28 7.43
CA LYS A 119 6.49 1.60 8.84
C LYS A 119 5.14 2.29 9.03
N ASP A 120 4.69 3.08 8.04
CA ASP A 120 3.37 3.71 8.08
C ASP A 120 2.25 2.67 8.01
N PHE A 121 2.40 1.64 7.20
CA PHE A 121 1.47 0.50 7.16
C PHE A 121 1.48 -0.29 8.45
N VAL A 122 2.66 -0.60 9.00
CA VAL A 122 2.78 -1.29 10.31
C VAL A 122 2.04 -0.51 11.39
N TYR A 123 2.31 0.78 11.51
CA TYR A 123 1.64 1.65 12.47
C TYR A 123 0.11 1.65 12.28
N SER A 124 -0.34 1.82 11.05
CA SER A 124 -1.77 1.94 10.75
C SER A 124 -2.53 0.64 11.04
N TRP A 125 -1.95 -0.50 10.70
CA TRP A 125 -2.59 -1.79 10.96
C TRP A 125 -2.57 -2.18 12.45
N GLN A 126 -1.50 -1.84 13.17
CA GLN A 126 -1.47 -1.97 14.63
C GLN A 126 -2.53 -1.07 15.27
N ARG A 127 -2.69 0.17 14.77
CA ARG A 127 -3.70 1.12 15.23
C ARG A 127 -5.13 0.63 14.95
N LEU A 128 -5.36 -0.06 13.82
CA LEU A 128 -6.66 -0.65 13.47
C LEU A 128 -7.12 -1.69 14.51
N VAL A 129 -6.22 -2.57 14.95
CA VAL A 129 -6.55 -3.68 15.86
C VAL A 129 -6.43 -3.32 17.33
N GLU A 130 -5.83 -2.18 17.67
CA GLU A 130 -5.64 -1.71 19.05
C GLU A 130 -7.00 -1.39 19.71
N PRO A 131 -7.42 -2.11 20.77
CA PRO A 131 -8.76 -1.98 21.37
C PRO A 131 -9.11 -0.56 21.82
N LYS A 132 -8.12 0.21 22.33
CA LYS A 132 -8.35 1.59 22.78
C LYS A 132 -8.82 2.54 21.68
N ASN A 133 -8.55 2.22 20.41
CA ASN A 133 -8.96 3.04 19.28
C ASN A 133 -10.42 2.81 18.87
N LEU A 134 -11.07 1.78 19.39
CA LEU A 134 -12.49 1.46 19.14
C LEU A 134 -12.83 1.46 17.65
N SER A 135 -11.98 0.86 16.82
CA SER A 135 -12.23 0.78 15.39
C SER A 135 -13.39 -0.15 15.08
N PRO A 136 -14.44 0.32 14.37
CA PRO A 136 -15.52 -0.55 13.91
C PRO A 136 -15.05 -1.56 12.85
N PHE A 137 -13.85 -1.41 12.30
CA PHE A 137 -13.25 -2.30 11.30
C PHE A 137 -12.14 -3.22 11.85
N ALA A 138 -11.89 -3.22 13.16
CA ALA A 138 -10.85 -4.10 13.73
C ALA A 138 -11.05 -5.57 13.31
N TRP A 139 -12.30 -6.04 13.26
CA TRP A 139 -12.68 -7.38 12.80
C TRP A 139 -12.20 -7.71 11.37
N PHE A 140 -11.98 -6.68 10.52
CA PHE A 140 -11.54 -6.90 9.15
C PHE A 140 -10.10 -7.43 9.09
N ALA A 141 -9.23 -7.01 10.00
CA ALA A 141 -7.89 -7.57 10.12
C ALA A 141 -7.92 -9.06 10.51
N GLN A 142 -8.86 -9.45 11.39
CA GLN A 142 -9.10 -10.85 11.75
C GLN A 142 -9.67 -11.62 10.54
N LEU A 143 -10.66 -11.07 9.82
CA LEU A 143 -11.21 -11.66 8.61
C LEU A 143 -10.13 -11.89 7.54
N ALA A 144 -9.22 -10.92 7.37
CA ALA A 144 -8.10 -11.02 6.46
C ALA A 144 -7.05 -12.07 6.90
N GLY A 145 -7.20 -12.62 8.10
CA GLY A 145 -6.36 -13.66 8.64
C GLY A 145 -5.00 -13.17 9.11
N ILE A 146 -4.82 -11.87 9.37
CA ILE A 146 -3.55 -11.32 9.86
C ILE A 146 -3.23 -11.93 11.22
N GLN A 147 -2.05 -12.52 11.34
CA GLN A 147 -1.62 -13.24 12.54
C GLN A 147 -1.78 -12.41 13.81
N ASN A 148 -2.32 -13.03 14.85
CA ASN A 148 -2.60 -12.43 16.16
C ASN A 148 -3.71 -11.36 16.19
N ALA A 149 -4.36 -11.02 15.07
CA ALA A 149 -5.38 -9.96 15.05
C ALA A 149 -6.51 -10.22 16.06
N GLU A 150 -7.05 -11.44 16.12
CA GLU A 150 -8.10 -11.82 17.07
C GLU A 150 -7.67 -11.66 18.53
N GLN A 151 -6.45 -12.09 18.85
CA GLN A 151 -5.93 -12.03 20.23
C GLN A 151 -5.68 -10.60 20.67
N ILE A 152 -5.25 -9.72 19.76
CA ILE A 152 -5.04 -8.29 20.02
C ILE A 152 -6.40 -7.60 20.21
N ILE A 153 -7.35 -7.81 19.32
CA ILE A 153 -8.69 -7.22 19.38
C ILE A 153 -9.40 -7.60 20.70
N SER A 154 -9.19 -8.85 21.18
CA SER A 154 -9.73 -9.33 22.47
C SER A 154 -8.90 -8.87 23.69
N GLY A 155 -7.85 -8.07 23.50
CA GLY A 155 -7.00 -7.56 24.59
C GLY A 155 -6.04 -8.58 25.20
N LYS A 156 -5.87 -9.75 24.57
CA LYS A 156 -4.95 -10.82 25.08
C LYS A 156 -3.49 -10.59 24.69
N LEU A 157 -3.24 -9.85 23.63
CA LEU A 157 -1.91 -9.48 23.16
C LEU A 157 -1.84 -7.98 22.86
N PRO A 158 -0.66 -7.36 23.00
CA PRO A 158 -0.47 -5.97 22.58
C PRO A 158 -0.40 -5.84 21.05
N ALA A 159 -0.72 -4.65 20.51
CA ALA A 159 -0.84 -4.40 19.08
C ALA A 159 0.46 -4.62 18.28
N ASP A 160 1.61 -4.47 18.93
CA ASP A 160 2.94 -4.70 18.31
C ASP A 160 3.21 -6.18 17.98
N ARG A 161 2.34 -7.10 18.44
CA ARG A 161 2.41 -8.54 18.12
C ARG A 161 1.62 -8.90 16.87
N LEU A 162 1.00 -7.93 16.20
CA LEU A 162 0.33 -8.17 14.92
C LEU A 162 1.32 -8.71 13.88
N GLY A 163 0.88 -9.67 13.07
CA GLY A 163 1.70 -10.31 12.04
C GLY A 163 2.08 -9.40 10.88
N VAL A 164 2.56 -8.19 11.17
CA VAL A 164 3.01 -7.21 10.18
C VAL A 164 4.36 -6.62 10.61
N SER A 165 5.30 -6.47 9.69
CA SER A 165 6.62 -5.91 9.96
C SER A 165 7.21 -5.19 8.75
N ALA A 166 8.13 -4.27 9.00
CA ALA A 166 8.87 -3.51 8.00
C ALA A 166 10.37 -3.85 8.13
N PRO A 167 10.87 -4.87 7.39
CA PRO A 167 12.29 -5.20 7.39
C PRO A 167 13.18 -4.05 6.94
N ASP A 168 12.67 -3.23 6.02
CA ASP A 168 13.24 -1.95 5.58
C ASP A 168 12.12 -0.96 5.26
N ASP A 169 12.47 0.25 4.83
CA ASP A 169 11.48 1.32 4.59
C ASP A 169 10.54 1.01 3.40
N TYR A 170 10.90 0.11 2.50
CA TYR A 170 10.12 -0.18 1.28
C TYR A 170 9.73 -1.64 1.14
N THR A 171 9.89 -2.44 2.19
CA THR A 171 9.46 -3.83 2.24
C THR A 171 8.51 -4.03 3.42
N LEU A 172 7.25 -4.41 3.13
CA LEU A 172 6.27 -4.80 4.13
C LEU A 172 6.11 -6.32 4.10
N LYS A 173 6.32 -6.96 5.24
CA LYS A 173 6.07 -8.39 5.42
C LYS A 173 4.82 -8.59 6.26
N VAL A 174 3.92 -9.44 5.77
CA VAL A 174 2.68 -9.81 6.46
C VAL A 174 2.67 -11.33 6.66
N GLN A 175 2.38 -11.75 7.88
CA GLN A 175 2.17 -13.13 8.25
C GLN A 175 0.69 -13.34 8.56
N LEU A 176 0.09 -14.38 7.99
CA LEU A 176 -1.29 -14.79 8.24
C LEU A 176 -1.33 -16.03 9.15
N ASP A 177 -2.43 -16.23 9.87
CA ASP A 177 -2.64 -17.43 10.70
C ASP A 177 -2.84 -18.70 9.86
N LYS A 178 -3.36 -18.56 8.65
CA LYS A 178 -3.60 -19.62 7.67
C LYS A 178 -3.45 -19.11 6.24
N PRO A 179 -3.31 -19.99 5.24
CA PRO A 179 -3.26 -19.58 3.84
C PRO A 179 -4.55 -18.86 3.40
N VAL A 180 -4.41 -17.65 2.83
CA VAL A 180 -5.50 -16.83 2.28
C VAL A 180 -5.13 -16.36 0.87
N PRO A 181 -5.44 -17.12 -0.20
CA PRO A 181 -4.99 -16.79 -1.57
C PRO A 181 -5.48 -15.44 -2.10
N TYR A 182 -6.58 -14.92 -1.57
CA TYR A 182 -7.18 -13.63 -1.95
C TYR A 182 -6.77 -12.48 -1.02
N PHE A 183 -5.78 -12.65 -0.15
CA PHE A 183 -5.34 -11.64 0.83
C PHE A 183 -5.00 -10.31 0.18
N VAL A 184 -4.29 -10.33 -0.96
CA VAL A 184 -3.92 -9.10 -1.68
C VAL A 184 -5.16 -8.27 -2.04
N SER A 185 -6.25 -8.90 -2.49
CA SER A 185 -7.49 -8.18 -2.81
C SER A 185 -8.12 -7.53 -1.57
N LEU A 186 -7.97 -8.15 -0.40
CA LEU A 186 -8.47 -7.58 0.85
C LEU A 186 -7.70 -6.30 1.24
N THR A 187 -6.42 -6.18 0.84
CA THR A 187 -5.63 -4.99 1.17
C THR A 187 -6.05 -3.72 0.39
N ALA A 188 -6.97 -3.83 -0.57
CA ALA A 188 -7.63 -2.69 -1.21
C ALA A 188 -8.74 -2.05 -0.35
N ASN A 189 -9.07 -2.64 0.81
CA ASN A 189 -10.03 -2.05 1.73
C ASN A 189 -9.43 -0.82 2.42
N PHE A 190 -10.19 0.27 2.46
CA PHE A 190 -9.73 1.55 3.01
C PHE A 190 -9.32 1.47 4.48
N SER A 191 -9.87 0.55 5.28
CA SER A 191 -9.47 0.35 6.68
C SER A 191 -8.02 -0.10 6.84
N LEU A 192 -7.39 -0.62 5.77
CA LEU A 192 -5.98 -1.00 5.69
C LEU A 192 -5.10 0.06 5.02
N PHE A 193 -5.63 1.24 4.72
CA PHE A 193 -4.84 2.33 4.18
C PHE A 193 -3.91 2.93 5.24
N PRO A 194 -2.73 3.41 4.85
CA PRO A 194 -1.78 4.00 5.79
C PRO A 194 -2.25 5.39 6.24
N VAL A 195 -1.89 5.76 7.46
CA VAL A 195 -2.02 7.12 7.98
C VAL A 195 -0.66 7.61 8.47
N ASN A 196 -0.44 8.92 8.38
CA ASN A 196 0.83 9.53 8.81
C ASN A 196 0.93 9.53 10.35
N LYS A 197 1.84 8.69 10.89
CA LYS A 197 2.02 8.53 12.33
C LYS A 197 2.26 9.86 13.04
N ALA A 198 3.20 10.68 12.51
CA ALA A 198 3.59 11.93 13.15
C ALA A 198 2.41 12.91 13.26
N VAL A 199 1.55 12.94 12.25
CA VAL A 199 0.35 13.78 12.23
C VAL A 199 -0.71 13.28 13.21
N VAL A 200 -0.95 11.97 13.24
CA VAL A 200 -1.90 11.36 14.18
C VAL A 200 -1.46 11.59 15.63
N GLU A 201 -0.17 11.41 15.94
CA GLU A 201 0.36 11.63 17.28
C GLU A 201 0.37 13.10 17.68
N LYS A 202 0.63 14.00 16.73
CA LYS A 202 0.67 15.45 17.00
C LYS A 202 -0.70 16.03 17.29
N TYR A 203 -1.73 15.64 16.53
CA TYR A 203 -3.04 16.27 16.59
C TYR A 203 -4.13 15.41 17.28
N GLY A 204 -3.83 14.17 17.64
CA GLY A 204 -4.78 13.28 18.30
C GLY A 204 -6.07 13.13 17.49
N ASN A 205 -7.23 13.39 18.11
CA ASN A 205 -8.53 13.28 17.43
C ASN A 205 -8.75 14.34 16.34
N ASP A 206 -7.96 15.41 16.31
CA ASP A 206 -8.09 16.50 15.36
C ASP A 206 -7.22 16.34 14.10
N TRP A 207 -6.55 15.20 13.95
CA TRP A 207 -5.63 14.97 12.83
C TRP A 207 -6.32 14.95 11.46
N THR A 208 -7.64 14.66 11.41
CA THR A 208 -8.45 14.63 10.19
C THR A 208 -9.06 15.98 9.82
N LYS A 209 -8.90 17.02 10.65
CA LYS A 209 -9.43 18.36 10.36
C LYS A 209 -8.69 18.98 9.19
N VAL A 210 -9.40 19.86 8.49
CA VAL A 210 -8.81 20.73 7.45
C VAL A 210 -7.58 21.45 8.00
N GLY A 211 -6.48 21.44 7.23
CA GLY A 211 -5.19 21.98 7.63
C GLY A 211 -4.28 21.05 8.44
N ASN A 212 -4.84 20.00 9.06
CA ASN A 212 -4.06 19.00 9.78
C ASN A 212 -3.88 17.70 8.97
N LEU A 213 -4.91 17.32 8.18
CA LEU A 213 -4.91 16.08 7.44
C LEU A 213 -3.76 16.00 6.44
N VAL A 214 -2.97 14.95 6.56
CA VAL A 214 -1.91 14.58 5.63
C VAL A 214 -2.24 13.21 5.08
N GLY A 215 -2.65 13.18 3.81
CA GLY A 215 -2.95 11.96 3.05
C GLY A 215 -1.83 11.62 2.07
N ASN A 216 -1.90 10.41 1.50
CA ASN A 216 -1.00 9.96 0.44
C ASN A 216 -1.76 9.63 -0.86
N GLY A 217 -3.03 10.03 -0.96
CA GLY A 217 -3.89 9.84 -2.12
C GLY A 217 -3.69 10.91 -3.20
N ALA A 218 -4.57 10.89 -4.19
CA ALA A 218 -4.51 11.78 -5.34
C ALA A 218 -4.90 13.24 -4.99
N PHE A 219 -5.67 13.44 -3.93
CA PHE A 219 -6.19 14.75 -3.54
C PHE A 219 -5.81 15.12 -2.10
N LYS A 220 -5.82 16.42 -1.83
CA LYS A 220 -5.69 17.01 -0.50
C LYS A 220 -7.03 17.62 -0.10
N LEU A 221 -7.38 17.47 1.18
CA LEU A 221 -8.56 18.12 1.73
C LEU A 221 -8.32 19.64 1.83
N GLN A 222 -9.25 20.44 1.30
CA GLN A 222 -9.20 21.91 1.39
C GLN A 222 -10.30 22.45 2.30
N GLU A 223 -11.50 21.89 2.23
CA GLU A 223 -12.67 22.31 3.03
C GLU A 223 -13.65 21.13 3.18
#